data_20ed0fa72d5dbb14e560eb6b866bf06c
#
_entry.id   20ed0fa72d5dbb14e560eb6b866bf06c
#
_cell.length_a   1.000
_cell.length_b   1.000
_cell.length_c   1.000
_cell.angle_alpha   90.00
_cell.angle_beta   90.00
_cell.angle_gamma   90.00
#
_symmetry.space_group_name_H-M   'P 1'
#
loop_
_entity.id
_entity.type
_entity.pdbx_description
1 polymer ?
#
loop_
_entity_poly.entity_id
_entity_poly.type
_entity_poly.pdbx_seq_one_letter_code
_entity_poly.pdbx_strand_id
1 'polypeptide(L)'
;VRVATISRGYGADRATGQNDEALELERSLPDVPHLQNPDRVEAARLAIDELASRCLVLDDAFQHRRIARDLDWVLIDARNPFGFGYLLPRGLLREPRSSLRRADAVLLTRADQVSAAERERLRAEVARHVRPGVPIVATMHRPLAWVSALGASLPIERSSSAGEPGIPSRVAAFCGIGNPEAFRGTLESIGIRPCAWRTYPDHHRFTREDLAELAEWVAASGAEGAVCTIKDLVKLSTPRIGRVPLWGLEIGLAPIDDPQPLDEQLARIAERALAEEELSGEFADAGLMNERADETPQEPNEQGGATTRS
;
A
#
# COMPACT_ATOMS: atom_id res chain seq x y z
N VAL A 1 -11.55 5.57 11.80
CA VAL A 1 -10.24 6.21 12.01
C VAL A 1 -9.74 6.77 10.69
N ARG A 2 -9.31 8.04 10.67
CA ARG A 2 -8.65 8.64 9.51
C ARG A 2 -7.21 8.18 9.43
N VAL A 3 -6.87 7.56 8.31
CA VAL A 3 -5.52 7.01 8.06
C VAL A 3 -4.85 7.81 6.96
N ALA A 4 -3.53 8.00 7.05
CA ALA A 4 -2.70 8.45 5.94
C ALA A 4 -1.49 7.53 5.78
N THR A 5 -1.01 7.41 4.54
CA THR A 5 0.22 6.67 4.23
C THR A 5 1.35 7.64 3.90
N ILE A 6 2.57 7.32 4.31
CA ILE A 6 3.74 8.16 4.11
C ILE A 6 4.90 7.33 3.54
N SER A 7 5.44 7.77 2.39
CA SER A 7 6.64 7.16 1.80
C SER A 7 7.73 8.20 1.51
N ARG A 8 8.90 7.73 1.05
CA ARG A 8 10.03 8.61 0.73
C ARG A 8 9.87 9.35 -0.59
N GLY A 9 9.10 8.78 -1.52
CA GLY A 9 9.05 9.28 -2.89
C GLY A 9 10.34 9.02 -3.67
N TYR A 10 11.04 7.92 -3.37
CA TYR A 10 12.24 7.55 -4.13
C TYR A 10 11.85 7.22 -5.58
N GLY A 11 12.61 7.77 -6.56
CA GLY A 11 12.34 7.53 -7.97
C GLY A 11 11.08 8.24 -8.52
N ALA A 12 10.51 9.20 -7.76
CA ALA A 12 9.36 9.96 -8.22
C ALA A 12 9.63 10.66 -9.56
N ASP A 13 8.62 10.66 -10.42
CA ASP A 13 8.64 11.39 -11.69
C ASP A 13 8.76 12.89 -11.43
N ARG A 14 9.66 13.58 -12.14
CA ARG A 14 9.83 15.03 -11.99
C ARG A 14 8.62 15.84 -12.45
N ALA A 15 7.80 15.29 -13.33
CA ALA A 15 6.63 16.00 -13.86
C ALA A 15 5.39 15.83 -12.97
N THR A 16 5.20 14.64 -12.38
CA THR A 16 4.04 14.31 -11.54
C THR A 16 4.35 14.36 -10.04
N GLY A 17 5.62 14.26 -9.67
CA GLY A 17 6.04 14.14 -8.27
C GLY A 17 5.71 12.78 -7.64
N GLN A 18 5.16 11.84 -8.38
CA GLN A 18 4.75 10.52 -7.90
C GLN A 18 5.65 9.40 -8.44
N ASN A 19 5.81 8.34 -7.65
CA ASN A 19 6.42 7.09 -8.09
C ASN A 19 5.35 6.01 -8.35
N ASP A 20 5.77 4.86 -8.89
CA ASP A 20 4.86 3.74 -9.20
C ASP A 20 4.10 3.26 -7.96
N GLU A 21 4.73 3.26 -6.78
CA GLU A 21 4.15 2.82 -5.51
C GLU A 21 3.05 3.78 -5.03
N ALA A 22 3.25 5.09 -5.21
CA ALA A 22 2.23 6.09 -4.89
C ALA A 22 0.98 5.93 -5.79
N LEU A 23 1.18 5.72 -7.09
CA LEU A 23 0.09 5.49 -8.04
C LEU A 23 -0.68 4.20 -7.71
N GLU A 24 0.02 3.15 -7.26
CA GLU A 24 -0.61 1.90 -6.82
C GLU A 24 -1.43 2.11 -5.54
N LEU A 25 -0.88 2.83 -4.54
CA LEU A 25 -1.58 3.15 -3.30
C LEU A 25 -2.81 4.02 -3.53
N GLU A 26 -2.68 5.09 -4.30
CA GLU A 26 -3.79 6.00 -4.65
C GLU A 26 -4.94 5.25 -5.33
N ARG A 27 -4.60 4.28 -6.18
CA ARG A 27 -5.59 3.44 -6.82
C ARG A 27 -6.25 2.42 -5.87
N SER A 28 -5.44 1.75 -5.05
CA SER A 28 -5.91 0.68 -4.16
C SER A 28 -6.64 1.23 -2.94
N LEU A 29 -6.32 2.46 -2.54
CA LEU A 29 -6.81 3.14 -1.34
C LEU A 29 -7.21 4.59 -1.68
N PRO A 30 -8.24 4.81 -2.54
CA PRO A 30 -8.58 6.15 -3.04
C PRO A 30 -9.00 7.13 -1.95
N ASP A 31 -9.50 6.63 -0.82
CA ASP A 31 -9.94 7.43 0.32
C ASP A 31 -8.84 7.65 1.39
N VAL A 32 -7.62 7.12 1.16
CA VAL A 32 -6.50 7.23 2.08
C VAL A 32 -5.43 8.13 1.48
N PRO A 33 -5.20 9.34 2.03
CA PRO A 33 -4.16 10.23 1.55
C PRO A 33 -2.78 9.57 1.57
N HIS A 34 -2.01 9.77 0.50
CA HIS A 34 -0.62 9.34 0.41
C HIS A 34 0.31 10.54 0.30
N LEU A 35 1.22 10.70 1.26
CA LEU A 35 2.21 11.77 1.28
C LEU A 35 3.60 11.24 0.96
N GLN A 36 4.26 11.87 0.00
CA GLN A 36 5.65 11.57 -0.35
C GLN A 36 6.57 12.71 0.10
N ASN A 37 7.43 12.43 1.09
CA ASN A 37 8.41 13.39 1.56
C ASN A 37 9.63 12.67 2.16
N PRO A 38 10.87 13.01 1.78
CA PRO A 38 12.09 12.51 2.43
C PRO A 38 12.14 12.79 3.93
N ASP A 39 11.61 13.92 4.41
CA ASP A 39 11.39 14.20 5.83
C ASP A 39 10.02 13.69 6.29
N ARG A 40 10.00 12.45 6.84
CA ARG A 40 8.79 11.80 7.34
C ARG A 40 8.15 12.56 8.51
N VAL A 41 8.93 13.33 9.26
CA VAL A 41 8.41 14.12 10.40
C VAL A 41 7.55 15.27 9.87
N GLU A 42 8.01 15.95 8.83
CA GLU A 42 7.24 17.00 8.16
C GLU A 42 5.95 16.44 7.54
N ALA A 43 6.06 15.32 6.80
CA ALA A 43 4.89 14.65 6.24
C ALA A 43 3.88 14.19 7.31
N ALA A 44 4.37 13.70 8.44
CA ALA A 44 3.50 13.27 9.54
C ALA A 44 2.76 14.47 10.16
N ARG A 45 3.43 15.61 10.35
CA ARG A 45 2.78 16.85 10.82
C ARG A 45 1.69 17.30 9.88
N LEU A 46 1.98 17.38 8.60
CA LEU A 46 0.99 17.75 7.57
C LEU A 46 -0.22 16.80 7.58
N ALA A 47 0.01 15.48 7.71
CA ALA A 47 -1.07 14.51 7.80
C ALA A 47 -1.95 14.71 9.04
N ILE A 48 -1.36 15.07 10.18
CA ILE A 48 -2.08 15.30 11.44
C ILE A 48 -2.80 16.64 11.39
N ASP A 49 -2.09 17.71 11.04
CA ASP A 49 -2.57 19.09 11.21
C ASP A 49 -3.56 19.49 10.11
N GLU A 50 -3.33 19.06 8.85
CA GLU A 50 -4.15 19.48 7.70
C GLU A 50 -5.15 18.40 7.25
N LEU A 51 -4.79 17.12 7.39
CA LEU A 51 -5.67 16.02 6.96
C LEU A 51 -6.42 15.36 8.14
N ALA A 52 -6.18 15.84 9.36
CA ALA A 52 -6.74 15.31 10.59
C ALA A 52 -6.56 13.78 10.73
N SER A 53 -5.45 13.24 10.21
CA SER A 53 -5.14 11.80 10.30
C SER A 53 -4.79 11.41 11.72
N ARG A 54 -5.32 10.29 12.19
CA ARG A 54 -5.09 9.74 13.54
C ARG A 54 -4.23 8.48 13.54
N CYS A 55 -4.11 7.85 12.38
CA CYS A 55 -3.23 6.70 12.19
C CYS A 55 -2.34 6.95 10.96
N LEU A 56 -1.04 6.76 11.11
CA LEU A 56 -0.08 6.95 10.03
C LEU A 56 0.63 5.63 9.72
N VAL A 57 0.58 5.21 8.47
CA VAL A 57 1.31 4.04 7.97
C VAL A 57 2.54 4.52 7.19
N LEU A 58 3.73 4.22 7.71
CA LEU A 58 4.99 4.64 7.10
C LEU A 58 5.61 3.50 6.31
N ASP A 59 5.81 3.70 5.01
CA ASP A 59 6.52 2.76 4.16
C ASP A 59 8.04 2.98 4.21
N ASP A 60 8.79 1.86 4.25
CA ASP A 60 10.26 1.81 4.31
C ASP A 60 10.86 2.76 5.38
N ALA A 61 10.27 2.76 6.59
CA ALA A 61 10.64 3.72 7.63
C ALA A 61 11.47 3.14 8.80
N PHE A 62 11.81 1.84 8.77
CA PHE A 62 12.51 1.20 9.88
C PHE A 62 13.84 1.88 10.25
N GLN A 63 14.56 2.44 9.27
CA GLN A 63 15.80 3.20 9.47
C GLN A 63 15.54 4.67 9.83
N HIS A 64 14.31 5.19 9.71
CA HIS A 64 14.00 6.59 9.98
C HIS A 64 13.72 6.81 11.47
N ARG A 65 14.77 6.97 12.28
CA ARG A 65 14.70 7.00 13.75
C ARG A 65 14.23 8.33 14.36
N ARG A 66 13.98 9.36 13.55
CA ARG A 66 13.53 10.69 14.02
C ARG A 66 12.05 10.75 14.35
N ILE A 67 11.26 9.78 13.91
CA ILE A 67 9.83 9.68 14.19
C ILE A 67 9.58 8.54 15.18
N ALA A 68 8.81 8.82 16.24
CA ALA A 68 8.33 7.78 17.14
C ALA A 68 7.28 6.91 16.43
N ARG A 69 7.27 5.62 16.71
CA ARG A 69 6.32 4.66 16.13
C ARG A 69 5.75 3.78 17.22
N ASP A 70 4.48 3.46 17.10
CA ASP A 70 3.78 2.54 18.02
C ASP A 70 4.03 1.09 17.62
N LEU A 71 4.19 0.82 16.31
CA LEU A 71 4.54 -0.49 15.76
C LEU A 71 5.61 -0.37 14.69
N ASP A 72 6.57 -1.28 14.72
CA ASP A 72 7.56 -1.53 13.66
C ASP A 72 7.42 -2.97 13.17
N TRP A 73 6.81 -3.18 12.01
CA TRP A 73 6.76 -4.47 11.34
C TRP A 73 7.89 -4.57 10.32
N VAL A 74 8.70 -5.62 10.41
CA VAL A 74 9.84 -5.84 9.53
C VAL A 74 9.58 -7.01 8.60
N LEU A 75 9.69 -6.77 7.28
CA LEU A 75 9.57 -7.80 6.26
C LEU A 75 10.94 -8.37 5.92
N ILE A 76 11.07 -9.69 5.96
CA ILE A 76 12.28 -10.42 5.61
C ILE A 76 11.96 -11.41 4.49
N ASP A 77 12.63 -11.26 3.35
CA ASP A 77 12.50 -12.20 2.24
C ASP A 77 13.10 -13.56 2.61
N ALA A 78 12.29 -14.60 2.68
CA ALA A 78 12.73 -15.93 3.05
C ALA A 78 13.76 -16.55 2.09
N ARG A 79 13.80 -16.09 0.83
CA ARG A 79 14.77 -16.56 -0.18
C ARG A 79 16.17 -15.97 -0.01
N ASN A 80 16.26 -14.76 0.55
CA ASN A 80 17.52 -14.07 0.82
C ASN A 80 17.41 -13.18 2.06
N PRO A 81 17.26 -13.78 3.26
CA PRO A 81 16.79 -13.07 4.45
C PRO A 81 17.73 -11.96 4.94
N PHE A 82 19.03 -12.09 4.71
CA PHE A 82 20.02 -11.16 5.26
C PHE A 82 21.02 -10.67 4.22
N GLY A 83 20.69 -10.73 2.92
CA GLY A 83 21.44 -10.09 1.86
C GLY A 83 22.94 -10.34 1.90
N PHE A 84 23.35 -11.60 1.87
CA PHE A 84 24.74 -12.08 2.00
C PHE A 84 25.37 -11.90 3.40
N GLY A 85 24.57 -11.46 4.40
CA GLY A 85 25.00 -11.35 5.80
C GLY A 85 25.86 -10.14 6.15
N TYR A 86 26.11 -9.24 5.22
CA TYR A 86 26.95 -8.05 5.39
C TYR A 86 26.16 -6.76 5.17
N LEU A 87 26.64 -5.70 5.82
CA LEU A 87 26.15 -4.34 5.57
C LEU A 87 26.61 -3.85 4.18
N LEU A 88 25.90 -2.88 3.65
CA LEU A 88 26.30 -2.13 2.47
C LEU A 88 27.71 -1.52 2.67
N PRO A 89 28.56 -1.50 1.63
CA PRO A 89 28.34 -1.97 0.26
C PRO A 89 28.67 -3.45 0.02
N ARG A 90 29.18 -4.19 1.03
CA ARG A 90 29.61 -5.59 0.88
C ARG A 90 28.43 -6.56 0.76
N GLY A 91 27.31 -6.27 1.40
CA GLY A 91 26.07 -7.01 1.33
C GLY A 91 24.90 -6.07 1.10
N LEU A 92 23.68 -6.51 1.44
CA LEU A 92 22.46 -5.74 1.21
C LEU A 92 21.83 -5.18 2.49
N LEU A 93 22.38 -5.47 3.66
CA LEU A 93 21.83 -4.97 4.92
C LEU A 93 22.08 -3.46 5.05
N ARG A 94 21.04 -2.72 5.32
CA ARG A 94 21.11 -1.28 5.65
C ARG A 94 21.50 -1.05 7.11
N GLU A 95 21.19 -1.99 7.99
CA GLU A 95 21.51 -2.00 9.41
C GLU A 95 21.97 -3.40 9.86
N PRO A 96 22.69 -3.52 10.99
CA PRO A 96 23.05 -4.81 11.52
C PRO A 96 21.81 -5.59 12.00
N ARG A 97 21.88 -6.92 11.98
CA ARG A 97 20.76 -7.80 12.39
C ARG A 97 20.25 -7.49 13.81
N SER A 98 21.13 -6.99 14.69
CA SER A 98 20.74 -6.56 16.06
C SER A 98 19.71 -5.42 16.06
N SER A 99 19.55 -4.69 14.96
CA SER A 99 18.51 -3.67 14.83
C SER A 99 17.09 -4.26 14.87
N LEU A 100 16.91 -5.55 14.59
CA LEU A 100 15.65 -6.27 14.72
C LEU A 100 15.07 -6.25 16.15
N ARG A 101 15.87 -5.88 17.15
CA ARG A 101 15.35 -5.64 18.51
C ARG A 101 14.28 -4.55 18.59
N ARG A 102 14.19 -3.66 17.60
CA ARG A 102 13.16 -2.64 17.56
C ARG A 102 11.85 -3.15 16.97
N ALA A 103 11.90 -4.26 16.23
CA ALA A 103 10.71 -4.80 15.59
C ALA A 103 9.68 -5.26 16.63
N ASP A 104 8.42 -5.00 16.36
CA ASP A 104 7.25 -5.46 17.10
C ASP A 104 6.61 -6.69 16.46
N ALA A 105 6.88 -6.92 15.16
CA ALA A 105 6.63 -8.17 14.47
C ALA A 105 7.62 -8.35 13.32
N VAL A 106 7.84 -9.59 12.89
CA VAL A 106 8.59 -9.94 11.69
C VAL A 106 7.74 -10.80 10.78
N LEU A 107 7.60 -10.38 9.51
CA LEU A 107 6.91 -11.13 8.48
C LEU A 107 7.95 -11.77 7.55
N LEU A 108 7.97 -13.10 7.47
CA LEU A 108 8.80 -13.82 6.53
C LEU A 108 8.06 -13.90 5.20
N THR A 109 8.40 -13.05 4.25
CA THR A 109 7.73 -13.00 2.96
C THR A 109 8.28 -14.08 2.00
N ARG A 110 7.48 -14.49 1.02
CA ARG A 110 7.82 -15.59 0.09
C ARG A 110 8.20 -16.89 0.80
N ALA A 111 7.63 -17.12 1.97
CA ALA A 111 7.92 -18.28 2.79
C ALA A 111 7.39 -19.61 2.21
N ASP A 112 6.47 -19.53 1.24
CA ASP A 112 6.00 -20.63 0.40
C ASP A 112 7.06 -21.12 -0.61
N GLN A 113 8.07 -20.29 -0.92
CA GLN A 113 9.11 -20.60 -1.91
C GLN A 113 10.37 -21.24 -1.30
N VAL A 114 10.34 -21.52 -0.02
CA VAL A 114 11.38 -22.24 0.72
C VAL A 114 10.80 -23.46 1.42
N SER A 115 11.64 -24.47 1.67
CA SER A 115 11.19 -25.68 2.37
C SER A 115 10.77 -25.38 3.83
N ALA A 116 9.92 -26.23 4.40
CA ALA A 116 9.52 -26.11 5.80
C ALA A 116 10.73 -26.10 6.76
N ALA A 117 11.75 -26.90 6.46
CA ALA A 117 12.97 -26.95 7.26
C ALA A 117 13.80 -25.64 7.18
N GLU A 118 13.89 -25.02 6.00
CA GLU A 118 14.57 -23.73 5.82
C GLU A 118 13.79 -22.62 6.52
N ARG A 119 12.47 -22.61 6.39
CA ARG A 119 11.58 -21.67 7.07
C ARG A 119 11.74 -21.70 8.58
N GLU A 120 11.81 -22.90 9.15
CA GLU A 120 12.01 -23.06 10.60
C GLU A 120 13.42 -22.64 11.06
N ARG A 121 14.45 -22.93 10.27
CA ARG A 121 15.81 -22.43 10.53
C ARG A 121 15.86 -20.91 10.51
N LEU A 122 15.21 -20.29 9.51
CA LEU A 122 15.14 -18.83 9.40
C LEU A 122 14.38 -18.23 10.59
N ARG A 123 13.26 -18.81 10.99
CA ARG A 123 12.51 -18.41 12.18
C ARG A 123 13.39 -18.43 13.44
N ALA A 124 14.10 -19.53 13.65
CA ALA A 124 15.02 -19.67 14.78
C ALA A 124 16.21 -18.68 14.70
N GLU A 125 16.67 -18.32 13.51
CA GLU A 125 17.71 -17.31 13.34
C GLU A 125 17.19 -15.91 13.66
N VAL A 126 16.03 -15.52 13.15
CA VAL A 126 15.39 -14.23 13.43
C VAL A 126 15.08 -14.08 14.92
N ALA A 127 14.59 -15.14 15.56
CA ALA A 127 14.27 -15.14 17.00
C ALA A 127 15.45 -14.78 17.91
N ARG A 128 16.69 -15.02 17.46
CA ARG A 128 17.90 -14.61 18.21
C ARG A 128 18.16 -13.10 18.18
N HIS A 129 17.54 -12.38 17.27
CA HIS A 129 17.78 -10.96 17.03
C HIS A 129 16.63 -10.05 17.45
N VAL A 130 15.43 -10.59 17.64
CA VAL A 130 14.26 -9.85 18.13
C VAL A 130 14.16 -9.95 19.67
N ARG A 131 13.27 -9.15 20.25
CA ARG A 131 12.93 -9.26 21.68
C ARG A 131 12.12 -10.55 21.92
N PRO A 132 12.21 -11.15 23.12
CA PRO A 132 11.35 -12.27 23.48
C PRO A 132 9.86 -11.92 23.30
N GLY A 133 9.08 -12.83 22.73
CA GLY A 133 7.64 -12.67 22.50
C GLY A 133 7.25 -11.90 21.25
N VAL A 134 8.20 -11.39 20.46
CA VAL A 134 7.90 -10.78 19.16
C VAL A 134 7.40 -11.85 18.18
N PRO A 135 6.21 -11.68 17.57
CA PRO A 135 5.69 -12.64 16.63
C PRO A 135 6.52 -12.67 15.34
N ILE A 136 6.76 -13.87 14.82
CA ILE A 136 7.42 -14.12 13.53
C ILE A 136 6.46 -14.94 12.69
N VAL A 137 5.81 -14.30 11.72
CA VAL A 137 4.74 -14.87 10.90
C VAL A 137 5.24 -15.15 9.49
N ALA A 138 5.10 -16.37 9.01
CA ALA A 138 5.37 -16.70 7.62
C ALA A 138 4.21 -16.25 6.73
N THR A 139 4.55 -15.62 5.60
CA THR A 139 3.58 -15.10 4.63
C THR A 139 3.97 -15.48 3.21
N MET A 140 2.98 -15.50 2.32
CA MET A 140 3.14 -15.73 0.90
C MET A 140 2.50 -14.61 0.09
N HIS A 141 2.95 -14.41 -1.14
CA HIS A 141 2.23 -13.58 -2.09
C HIS A 141 1.06 -14.39 -2.67
N ARG A 142 -0.14 -13.83 -2.52
CA ARG A 142 -1.36 -14.45 -3.04
C ARG A 142 -2.03 -13.53 -4.05
N PRO A 143 -2.41 -14.03 -5.23
CA PRO A 143 -3.32 -13.32 -6.13
C PRO A 143 -4.66 -13.05 -5.44
N LEU A 144 -5.12 -11.81 -5.49
CA LEU A 144 -6.37 -11.37 -4.84
C LEU A 144 -7.47 -11.14 -5.86
N ALA A 145 -7.18 -10.34 -6.88
CA ALA A 145 -8.18 -9.92 -7.84
C ALA A 145 -7.57 -9.54 -9.20
N TRP A 146 -8.41 -9.56 -10.22
CA TRP A 146 -8.19 -8.90 -11.49
C TRP A 146 -8.77 -7.48 -11.42
N VAL A 147 -7.98 -6.50 -11.75
CA VAL A 147 -8.36 -5.08 -11.67
C VAL A 147 -8.26 -4.45 -13.05
N SER A 148 -9.34 -3.78 -13.48
CA SER A 148 -9.34 -3.01 -14.73
C SER A 148 -8.80 -1.59 -14.52
N ALA A 149 -8.38 -0.90 -15.59
CA ALA A 149 -7.97 0.50 -15.50
C ALA A 149 -9.10 1.45 -15.05
N LEU A 150 -10.35 1.04 -15.15
CA LEU A 150 -11.53 1.80 -14.72
C LEU A 150 -11.94 1.52 -13.26
N GLY A 151 -11.12 0.78 -12.49
CA GLY A 151 -11.40 0.49 -11.09
C GLY A 151 -12.29 -0.74 -10.85
N ALA A 152 -12.80 -1.40 -11.89
CA ALA A 152 -13.54 -2.65 -11.70
C ALA A 152 -12.59 -3.72 -11.14
N SER A 153 -12.99 -4.39 -10.06
CA SER A 153 -12.26 -5.47 -9.41
C SER A 153 -13.05 -6.76 -9.46
N LEU A 154 -12.40 -7.84 -9.91
CA LEU A 154 -12.97 -9.18 -9.98
C LEU A 154 -12.12 -10.12 -9.12
N PRO A 155 -12.60 -10.59 -7.97
CA PRO A 155 -11.90 -11.56 -7.13
C PRO A 155 -11.51 -12.83 -7.91
N ILE A 156 -10.31 -13.36 -7.65
CA ILE A 156 -9.81 -14.55 -8.34
C ILE A 156 -10.77 -15.73 -8.20
N GLU A 157 -11.37 -15.91 -7.04
CA GLU A 157 -12.30 -17.01 -6.74
C GLU A 157 -13.56 -16.98 -7.61
N ARG A 158 -13.99 -15.79 -8.05
CA ARG A 158 -15.15 -15.61 -8.95
C ARG A 158 -14.79 -15.72 -10.43
N SER A 159 -13.55 -15.50 -10.80
CA SER A 159 -13.12 -15.55 -12.20
C SER A 159 -13.24 -16.94 -12.83
N SER A 160 -13.42 -17.97 -12.00
CA SER A 160 -13.59 -19.39 -12.41
C SER A 160 -15.05 -19.85 -12.52
N SER A 161 -16.02 -18.98 -12.19
CA SER A 161 -17.44 -19.35 -12.17
C SER A 161 -18.06 -19.23 -13.56
N ALA A 162 -18.68 -20.30 -14.03
CA ALA A 162 -19.36 -20.31 -15.33
C ALA A 162 -20.54 -19.32 -15.35
N GLY A 163 -20.47 -18.34 -16.25
CA GLY A 163 -21.55 -17.37 -16.50
C GLY A 163 -21.31 -15.94 -16.00
N GLU A 164 -20.23 -15.68 -15.26
CA GLU A 164 -19.83 -14.30 -14.95
C GLU A 164 -18.79 -13.77 -15.95
N PRO A 165 -18.74 -12.45 -16.22
CA PRO A 165 -17.71 -11.85 -17.06
C PRO A 165 -16.36 -12.00 -16.35
N GLY A 166 -15.61 -13.01 -16.75
CA GLY A 166 -14.28 -13.33 -16.24
C GLY A 166 -13.16 -12.86 -17.17
N ILE A 167 -11.94 -13.16 -16.76
CA ILE A 167 -10.78 -13.01 -17.63
C ILE A 167 -10.92 -14.03 -18.78
N PRO A 168 -10.71 -13.64 -20.05
CA PRO A 168 -10.74 -14.55 -21.16
C PRO A 168 -9.77 -15.71 -20.98
N SER A 169 -10.12 -16.88 -21.49
CA SER A 169 -9.26 -18.07 -21.40
C SER A 169 -7.95 -17.94 -22.18
N ARG A 170 -7.96 -17.09 -23.24
CA ARG A 170 -6.83 -16.84 -24.11
C ARG A 170 -6.31 -15.42 -23.88
N VAL A 171 -5.29 -15.28 -23.04
CA VAL A 171 -4.71 -13.98 -22.70
C VAL A 171 -3.27 -13.86 -23.18
N ALA A 172 -2.87 -12.65 -23.58
CA ALA A 172 -1.48 -12.24 -23.72
C ALA A 172 -1.04 -11.55 -22.42
N ALA A 173 0.12 -11.92 -21.88
CA ALA A 173 0.64 -11.34 -20.67
C ALA A 173 1.93 -10.56 -20.91
N PHE A 174 2.08 -9.42 -20.23
CA PHE A 174 3.30 -8.63 -20.25
C PHE A 174 3.58 -8.01 -18.88
N CYS A 175 4.85 -7.65 -18.63
CA CYS A 175 5.24 -6.96 -17.42
C CYS A 175 6.56 -6.18 -17.58
N GLY A 176 6.69 -5.08 -16.80
CA GLY A 176 7.89 -4.28 -16.65
C GLY A 176 8.34 -4.22 -15.19
N ILE A 177 8.69 -5.38 -14.62
CA ILE A 177 9.11 -5.55 -13.23
C ILE A 177 10.43 -6.31 -13.15
N GLY A 178 11.17 -6.15 -12.03
CA GLY A 178 12.49 -6.77 -11.83
C GLY A 178 12.50 -8.30 -11.77
N ASN A 179 11.35 -8.98 -11.57
CA ASN A 179 11.26 -10.44 -11.57
C ASN A 179 10.06 -10.94 -12.41
N PRO A 180 10.18 -10.95 -13.75
CA PRO A 180 9.11 -11.39 -14.65
C PRO A 180 8.67 -12.84 -14.44
N GLU A 181 9.62 -13.74 -14.11
CA GLU A 181 9.32 -15.16 -13.91
C GLU A 181 8.45 -15.39 -12.66
N ALA A 182 8.55 -14.54 -11.63
CA ALA A 182 7.63 -14.59 -10.49
C ALA A 182 6.18 -14.27 -10.92
N PHE A 183 5.99 -13.29 -11.80
CA PHE A 183 4.66 -12.96 -12.32
C PHE A 183 4.10 -14.10 -13.17
N ARG A 184 4.93 -14.73 -14.02
CA ARG A 184 4.53 -15.90 -14.79
C ARG A 184 4.09 -17.04 -13.87
N GLY A 185 4.91 -17.38 -12.87
CA GLY A 185 4.58 -18.42 -11.89
C GLY A 185 3.28 -18.11 -11.12
N THR A 186 3.03 -16.84 -10.81
CA THR A 186 1.79 -16.40 -10.18
C THR A 186 0.57 -16.64 -11.10
N LEU A 187 0.67 -16.30 -12.38
CA LEU A 187 -0.39 -16.57 -13.36
C LEU A 187 -0.66 -18.09 -13.48
N GLU A 188 0.39 -18.88 -13.57
CA GLU A 188 0.29 -20.35 -13.64
C GLU A 188 -0.36 -20.96 -12.40
N SER A 189 -0.09 -20.40 -11.21
CA SER A 189 -0.67 -20.88 -9.94
C SER A 189 -2.19 -20.72 -9.86
N ILE A 190 -2.75 -19.78 -10.63
CA ILE A 190 -4.21 -19.56 -10.76
C ILE A 190 -4.77 -20.12 -12.07
N GLY A 191 -4.02 -21.01 -12.73
CA GLY A 191 -4.45 -21.71 -13.94
C GLY A 191 -4.36 -20.91 -15.24
N ILE A 192 -3.78 -19.72 -15.23
CA ILE A 192 -3.61 -18.88 -16.43
C ILE A 192 -2.28 -19.22 -17.11
N ARG A 193 -2.36 -19.69 -18.35
CA ARG A 193 -1.20 -19.90 -19.24
C ARG A 193 -1.29 -18.95 -20.41
N PRO A 194 -0.51 -17.85 -20.41
CA PRO A 194 -0.57 -16.86 -21.46
C PRO A 194 -0.24 -17.47 -22.83
N CYS A 195 -1.02 -17.15 -23.86
CA CYS A 195 -0.74 -17.56 -25.23
C CYS A 195 0.42 -16.77 -25.87
N ALA A 196 0.75 -15.61 -25.28
CA ALA A 196 1.90 -14.81 -25.64
C ALA A 196 2.46 -14.12 -24.40
N TRP A 197 3.79 -13.93 -24.35
CA TRP A 197 4.51 -13.35 -23.22
C TRP A 197 5.51 -12.31 -23.69
N ARG A 198 5.50 -11.11 -23.05
CA ARG A 198 6.45 -10.03 -23.32
C ARG A 198 6.94 -9.42 -22.03
N THR A 199 8.23 -9.07 -21.96
CA THR A 199 8.84 -8.39 -20.81
C THR A 199 9.42 -7.06 -21.24
N TYR A 200 9.36 -6.09 -20.33
CA TYR A 200 9.97 -4.78 -20.42
C TYR A 200 11.01 -4.61 -19.29
N PRO A 201 11.92 -3.66 -19.38
CA PRO A 201 12.79 -3.30 -18.26
C PRO A 201 12.01 -2.96 -17.01
N ASP A 202 12.62 -3.16 -15.84
CA ASP A 202 12.00 -2.75 -14.57
C ASP A 202 11.70 -1.24 -14.57
N HIS A 203 10.55 -0.85 -14.01
CA HIS A 203 10.04 0.52 -14.01
C HIS A 203 9.86 1.13 -15.41
N HIS A 204 9.62 0.30 -16.44
CA HIS A 204 9.38 0.78 -17.81
C HIS A 204 8.25 1.80 -17.85
N ARG A 205 8.47 2.92 -18.59
CA ARG A 205 7.47 3.93 -18.87
C ARG A 205 6.90 3.68 -20.24
N PHE A 206 5.65 3.28 -20.29
CA PHE A 206 4.98 2.98 -21.57
C PHE A 206 4.71 4.26 -22.35
N THR A 207 5.26 4.34 -23.55
CA THR A 207 5.02 5.41 -24.50
C THR A 207 3.81 5.11 -25.40
N ARG A 208 3.40 6.06 -26.23
CA ARG A 208 2.35 5.81 -27.22
C ARG A 208 2.79 4.78 -28.27
N GLU A 209 4.05 4.77 -28.60
CA GLU A 209 4.68 3.80 -29.51
C GLU A 209 4.64 2.40 -28.89
N ASP A 210 4.99 2.25 -27.61
CA ASP A 210 4.88 0.97 -26.89
C ASP A 210 3.44 0.44 -26.88
N LEU A 211 2.45 1.32 -26.69
CA LEU A 211 1.03 0.93 -26.72
C LEU A 211 0.58 0.47 -28.12
N ALA A 212 1.07 1.10 -29.18
CA ALA A 212 0.78 0.68 -30.55
C ALA A 212 1.39 -0.69 -30.84
N GLU A 213 2.67 -0.89 -30.51
CA GLU A 213 3.36 -2.18 -30.65
C GLU A 213 2.72 -3.29 -29.80
N LEU A 214 2.29 -2.98 -28.58
CA LEU A 214 1.55 -3.92 -27.74
C LEU A 214 0.23 -4.32 -28.38
N ALA A 215 -0.50 -3.36 -28.97
CA ALA A 215 -1.78 -3.63 -29.62
C ALA A 215 -1.62 -4.56 -30.82
N GLU A 216 -0.58 -4.35 -31.64
CA GLU A 216 -0.24 -5.21 -32.78
C GLU A 216 0.17 -6.61 -32.33
N TRP A 217 1.03 -6.69 -31.31
CA TRP A 217 1.49 -7.96 -30.75
C TRP A 217 0.36 -8.77 -30.13
N VAL A 218 -0.54 -8.16 -29.36
CA VAL A 218 -1.73 -8.81 -28.80
C VAL A 218 -2.63 -9.31 -29.90
N ALA A 219 -2.89 -8.48 -30.94
CA ALA A 219 -3.72 -8.90 -32.09
C ALA A 219 -3.11 -10.09 -32.84
N ALA A 220 -1.80 -10.06 -33.09
CA ALA A 220 -1.07 -11.17 -33.75
C ALA A 220 -1.09 -12.48 -32.94
N SER A 221 -1.15 -12.41 -31.60
CA SER A 221 -1.22 -13.60 -30.75
C SER A 221 -2.59 -14.27 -30.74
N GLY A 222 -3.62 -13.61 -31.24
CA GLY A 222 -5.01 -14.04 -31.19
C GLY A 222 -5.57 -14.08 -29.77
N ALA A 223 -5.00 -13.29 -28.85
CA ALA A 223 -5.50 -13.17 -27.48
C ALA A 223 -6.85 -12.43 -27.45
N GLU A 224 -7.71 -12.83 -26.54
CA GLU A 224 -9.03 -12.23 -26.27
C GLU A 224 -8.97 -11.22 -25.12
N GLY A 225 -7.86 -11.21 -24.37
CA GLY A 225 -7.56 -10.28 -23.29
C GLY A 225 -6.07 -10.05 -23.14
N ALA A 226 -5.70 -8.97 -22.47
CA ALA A 226 -4.33 -8.67 -22.06
C ALA A 226 -4.25 -8.59 -20.53
N VAL A 227 -3.16 -9.11 -19.96
CA VAL A 227 -2.93 -9.08 -18.50
C VAL A 227 -1.54 -8.55 -18.18
N CYS A 228 -1.43 -7.77 -17.11
CA CYS A 228 -0.17 -7.22 -16.62
C CYS A 228 -0.15 -7.19 -15.09
N THR A 229 0.90 -6.66 -14.50
CA THR A 229 0.95 -6.38 -13.05
C THR A 229 0.16 -5.09 -12.74
N ILE A 230 -0.23 -4.89 -11.48
CA ILE A 230 -0.83 -3.61 -11.05
C ILE A 230 0.14 -2.45 -11.29
N LYS A 231 1.45 -2.63 -11.01
CA LYS A 231 2.48 -1.62 -11.27
C LYS A 231 2.51 -1.15 -12.74
N ASP A 232 2.27 -2.05 -13.67
CA ASP A 232 2.21 -1.69 -15.09
C ASP A 232 0.86 -1.08 -15.45
N LEU A 233 -0.24 -1.61 -14.89
CA LEU A 233 -1.58 -1.12 -15.16
C LEU A 233 -1.75 0.37 -14.78
N VAL A 234 -1.21 0.81 -13.63
CA VAL A 234 -1.32 2.21 -13.19
C VAL A 234 -0.57 3.18 -14.11
N LYS A 235 0.49 2.73 -14.78
CA LYS A 235 1.25 3.53 -15.75
C LYS A 235 0.54 3.65 -17.09
N LEU A 236 -0.22 2.62 -17.48
CA LEU A 236 -0.85 2.54 -18.79
C LEU A 236 -2.10 3.41 -18.92
N SER A 237 -2.84 3.61 -17.84
CA SER A 237 -4.05 4.45 -17.77
C SER A 237 -5.05 4.18 -18.90
N THR A 238 -5.09 2.94 -19.43
CA THR A 238 -5.98 2.53 -20.51
C THR A 238 -6.72 1.24 -20.15
N PRO A 239 -8.03 1.14 -20.39
CA PRO A 239 -8.78 -0.08 -20.10
C PRO A 239 -8.60 -1.19 -21.16
N ARG A 240 -7.89 -0.92 -22.25
CA ARG A 240 -7.75 -1.84 -23.38
C ARG A 240 -6.37 -1.74 -24.01
N ILE A 241 -5.91 -2.86 -24.55
CA ILE A 241 -4.78 -2.89 -25.50
C ILE A 241 -5.35 -3.23 -26.88
N GLY A 242 -5.33 -2.26 -27.78
CA GLY A 242 -6.03 -2.39 -29.06
C GLY A 242 -7.53 -2.63 -28.85
N ARG A 243 -8.00 -3.81 -29.27
CA ARG A 243 -9.43 -4.19 -29.15
C ARG A 243 -9.78 -5.01 -27.93
N VAL A 244 -8.78 -5.58 -27.21
CA VAL A 244 -9.02 -6.47 -26.09
C VAL A 244 -8.98 -5.75 -24.76
N PRO A 245 -9.72 -6.22 -23.72
CA PRO A 245 -9.67 -5.65 -22.38
C PRO A 245 -8.30 -5.87 -21.74
N LEU A 246 -7.86 -4.91 -20.91
CA LEU A 246 -6.64 -4.97 -20.11
C LEU A 246 -7.00 -5.14 -18.65
N TRP A 247 -6.31 -6.10 -18.00
CA TRP A 247 -6.44 -6.39 -16.58
C TRP A 247 -5.08 -6.43 -15.90
N GLY A 248 -5.00 -5.83 -14.71
CA GLY A 248 -3.87 -6.01 -13.80
C GLY A 248 -4.16 -7.09 -12.78
N LEU A 249 -3.16 -7.89 -12.45
CA LEU A 249 -3.25 -8.86 -11.36
C LEU A 249 -2.84 -8.19 -10.05
N GLU A 250 -3.80 -8.07 -9.14
CA GLU A 250 -3.56 -7.62 -7.77
C GLU A 250 -3.03 -8.77 -6.92
N ILE A 251 -1.97 -8.49 -6.17
CA ILE A 251 -1.30 -9.45 -5.30
C ILE A 251 -1.23 -8.86 -3.90
N GLY A 252 -1.62 -9.64 -2.90
CA GLY A 252 -1.47 -9.29 -1.49
C GLY A 252 -0.60 -10.25 -0.73
N LEU A 253 -0.26 -9.90 0.50
CA LEU A 253 0.34 -10.81 1.46
C LEU A 253 -0.75 -11.60 2.17
N ALA A 254 -0.59 -12.93 2.18
CA ALA A 254 -1.43 -13.84 2.95
C ALA A 254 -0.59 -14.57 3.99
N PRO A 255 -1.05 -14.70 5.23
CA PRO A 255 -0.37 -15.49 6.24
C PRO A 255 -0.41 -16.98 5.88
N ILE A 256 0.69 -17.69 6.12
CA ILE A 256 0.78 -19.15 6.12
C ILE A 256 0.54 -19.67 7.54
N ASP A 257 1.05 -18.93 8.51
CA ASP A 257 0.86 -19.21 9.95
C ASP A 257 -0.39 -18.49 10.47
N ASP A 258 -0.68 -18.66 11.77
CA ASP A 258 -1.75 -17.95 12.46
C ASP A 258 -1.47 -16.42 12.46
N PRO A 259 -2.34 -15.58 11.89
CA PRO A 259 -2.19 -14.13 11.87
C PRO A 259 -2.62 -13.45 13.19
N GLN A 260 -3.26 -14.14 14.11
CA GLN A 260 -3.87 -13.55 15.31
C GLN A 260 -2.93 -12.57 16.05
N PRO A 261 -1.62 -12.85 16.25
CA PRO A 261 -0.74 -11.91 16.93
C PRO A 261 -0.56 -10.57 16.19
N LEU A 262 -0.68 -10.56 14.86
CA LEU A 262 -0.63 -9.33 14.05
C LEU A 262 -1.95 -8.58 14.15
N ASP A 263 -3.07 -9.29 14.05
CA ASP A 263 -4.42 -8.72 14.14
C ASP A 263 -4.63 -8.05 15.51
N GLU A 264 -4.17 -8.66 16.59
CA GLU A 264 -4.20 -8.08 17.93
C GLU A 264 -3.35 -6.80 18.06
N GLN A 265 -2.21 -6.72 17.37
CA GLN A 265 -1.42 -5.49 17.33
C GLN A 265 -2.15 -4.38 16.58
N LEU A 266 -2.74 -4.68 15.43
CA LEU A 266 -3.52 -3.71 14.66
C LEU A 266 -4.77 -3.24 15.40
N ALA A 267 -5.49 -4.16 16.06
CA ALA A 267 -6.67 -3.83 16.86
C ALA A 267 -6.33 -2.82 17.96
N ARG A 268 -5.25 -3.03 18.71
CA ARG A 268 -4.80 -2.08 19.75
C ARG A 268 -4.48 -0.69 19.20
N ILE A 269 -3.89 -0.59 18.01
CA ILE A 269 -3.62 0.71 17.37
C ILE A 269 -4.93 1.38 16.95
N ALA A 270 -5.84 0.61 16.35
CA ALA A 270 -7.14 1.13 15.93
C ALA A 270 -7.97 1.63 17.12
N GLU A 271 -8.00 0.89 18.22
CA GLU A 271 -8.70 1.28 19.46
C GLU A 271 -8.13 2.59 20.04
N ARG A 272 -6.80 2.73 20.10
CA ARG A 272 -6.17 3.99 20.56
C ARG A 272 -6.52 5.16 19.65
N ALA A 273 -6.43 4.99 18.34
CA ALA A 273 -6.74 6.04 17.39
C ALA A 273 -8.21 6.47 17.46
N LEU A 274 -9.15 5.53 17.73
CA LEU A 274 -10.56 5.82 17.96
C LEU A 274 -10.78 6.60 19.27
N ALA A 275 -10.17 6.17 20.36
CA ALA A 275 -10.28 6.85 21.65
C ALA A 275 -9.76 8.30 21.60
N GLU A 276 -8.66 8.54 20.88
CA GLU A 276 -8.13 9.89 20.67
C GLU A 276 -9.06 10.76 19.78
N GLU A 277 -9.80 10.15 18.86
CA GLU A 277 -10.77 10.85 18.02
C GLU A 277 -12.00 11.28 18.85
N GLU A 278 -12.52 10.41 19.71
CA GLU A 278 -13.63 10.70 20.63
C GLU A 278 -13.28 11.84 21.59
N LEU A 279 -12.13 11.78 22.26
CA LEU A 279 -11.65 12.84 23.15
C LEU A 279 -11.50 14.17 22.44
N SER A 280 -11.00 14.17 21.21
CA SER A 280 -10.84 15.41 20.42
C SER A 280 -12.20 16.01 20.01
N GLY A 281 -13.20 15.18 19.75
CA GLY A 281 -14.58 15.60 19.45
C GLY A 281 -15.27 16.24 20.66
N GLU A 282 -15.12 15.66 21.85
CA GLU A 282 -15.69 16.18 23.08
C GLU A 282 -15.13 17.57 23.44
N PHE A 283 -13.83 17.80 23.25
CA PHE A 283 -13.23 19.11 23.47
C PHE A 283 -13.67 20.16 22.44
N ALA A 284 -13.90 19.78 21.20
CA ALA A 284 -14.41 20.68 20.17
C ALA A 284 -15.87 21.10 20.46
N ASP A 285 -16.72 20.17 20.88
CA ASP A 285 -18.11 20.46 21.28
C ASP A 285 -18.19 21.29 22.57
N ALA A 286 -17.34 21.02 23.55
CA ALA A 286 -17.25 21.82 24.78
C ALA A 286 -16.76 23.25 24.51
N GLY A 287 -15.85 23.46 23.56
CA GLY A 287 -15.40 24.77 23.12
C GLY A 287 -16.52 25.58 22.45
N LEU A 288 -17.31 24.96 21.59
CA LEU A 288 -18.46 25.58 20.93
C LEU A 288 -19.62 25.93 21.89
N MET A 289 -19.79 25.16 22.98
CA MET A 289 -20.76 25.48 24.03
C MET A 289 -20.32 26.69 24.88
N ASN A 290 -19.01 26.86 25.11
CA ASN A 290 -18.49 27.97 25.88
C ASN A 290 -18.53 29.31 25.12
N GLU A 291 -18.34 29.32 23.79
CA GLU A 291 -18.48 30.53 22.97
C GLU A 291 -19.96 31.01 22.86
N ARG A 292 -20.92 30.10 22.91
CA ARG A 292 -22.37 30.45 22.93
C ARG A 292 -22.86 30.97 24.27
N ALA A 293 -22.15 30.74 25.36
CA ALA A 293 -22.52 31.20 26.69
C ALA A 293 -22.10 32.67 26.98
N ASP A 294 -21.26 33.26 26.15
CA ASP A 294 -20.73 34.62 26.35
C ASP A 294 -21.44 35.70 25.49
N GLU A 295 -22.47 35.30 24.70
CA GLU A 295 -23.38 36.23 24.04
C GLU A 295 -24.53 36.60 25.01
N THR A 296 -24.23 37.51 25.94
CA THR A 296 -25.21 38.26 26.73
C THR A 296 -26.03 39.16 25.80
N PRO A 297 -27.39 39.15 25.85
CA PRO A 297 -28.19 40.03 25.04
C PRO A 297 -27.94 41.47 25.45
N GLN A 298 -27.52 42.31 24.54
CA GLN A 298 -27.50 43.78 24.74
C GLN A 298 -28.94 44.25 24.83
N GLU A 299 -29.31 44.81 26.00
CA GLU A 299 -30.57 45.49 26.19
C GLU A 299 -30.69 46.69 25.22
N PRO A 300 -31.89 46.94 24.67
CA PRO A 300 -32.13 48.09 23.80
C PRO A 300 -32.11 49.39 24.62
N ASN A 301 -31.20 50.29 24.31
CA ASN A 301 -31.06 51.59 24.88
C ASN A 301 -32.23 52.50 24.42
N GLU A 302 -33.29 52.56 25.22
CA GLU A 302 -34.33 53.62 25.15
C GLU A 302 -33.75 54.94 25.69
N GLN A 303 -33.44 55.84 24.81
CA GLN A 303 -33.40 57.28 25.17
C GLN A 303 -34.24 58.06 24.17
N GLY A 304 -35.45 58.32 24.70
CA GLY A 304 -36.42 59.21 24.11
C GLY A 304 -36.00 60.69 24.26
N GLY A 305 -36.44 61.38 23.31
CA GLY A 305 -37.13 62.61 23.32
C GLY A 305 -36.57 63.85 23.99
N ALA A 306 -36.47 64.92 23.24
CA ALA A 306 -37.15 66.17 23.52
C ALA A 306 -36.51 67.29 22.69
N THR A 307 -37.30 67.78 21.70
CA THR A 307 -37.74 69.17 21.57
C THR A 307 -36.78 70.31 21.96
N THR A 308 -36.40 71.22 21.09
CA THR A 308 -37.07 72.49 20.84
C THR A 308 -36.19 73.45 19.98
N ARG A 309 -36.89 74.07 19.00
CA ARG A 309 -36.86 75.46 18.55
C ARG A 309 -35.55 76.29 18.61
N SER A 310 -35.09 76.76 17.55
CA SER A 310 -35.26 78.10 16.94
C SER A 310 -34.65 78.09 15.53
#